data_5fd2557a4f28b71e8ab8172d4201f7b4
#
_entry.id   5fd2557a4f28b71e8ab8172d4201f7b4
#
_cell.length_a   1.000
_cell.length_b   1.000
_cell.length_c   1.000
_cell.angle_alpha   90.00
_cell.angle_beta   90.00
_cell.angle_gamma   90.00
#
_symmetry.space_group_name_H-M   'P 1'
#
loop_
_entity.id
_entity.type
_entity.pdbx_description
1 polymer ?
#
loop_
_entity_poly.entity_id
_entity_poly.type
_entity_poly.pdbx_seq_one_letter_code
_entity_poly.pdbx_strand_id
1 'polypeptide(L)'
;MSNSMHGKVVLITGATAGIGLVTARELARLGATVVGVARNPQKAAQVAEQIRADTGATVHFLIADLSSLAEVRRLADEFKRQYSRLDVLVNNAGAVNMTRQETVDGYELTFALNHLSYFLLTTLLLDLLKASAPSRIINVSSNAARGGRINFDDLEGRRGYSGFGAYSQSKLANILFTFELARRLQGTGVTVNALHPGFVATNFGHNNGGLMTTGIRLVQRFAALKPDQGAATQIYLASSPEVEGVTGQYFTKSRPAKAPAAAYDEADARRLWEVSERMTAERTSAAPAPTR
;
A
#
# COMPACT_ATOMS: atom_id res chain seq x y z
N MET A 1 2.71 29.41 -1.34
CA MET A 1 2.32 27.97 -1.32
C MET A 1 2.08 27.57 0.12
N SER A 2 0.98 26.87 0.42
CA SER A 2 0.69 26.43 1.79
C SER A 2 1.73 25.38 2.22
N ASN A 3 2.47 25.66 3.31
CA ASN A 3 3.51 24.78 3.87
C ASN A 3 2.89 23.83 4.92
N SER A 4 1.71 23.30 4.63
CA SER A 4 0.85 22.57 5.58
C SER A 4 1.44 21.25 6.09
N MET A 5 2.46 20.72 5.41
CA MET A 5 3.15 19.47 5.78
C MET A 5 4.58 19.70 6.27
N HIS A 6 4.97 20.94 6.55
CA HIS A 6 6.31 21.24 7.06
C HIS A 6 6.59 20.49 8.37
N GLY A 7 7.78 19.87 8.44
CA GLY A 7 8.20 19.07 9.60
C GLY A 7 7.55 17.68 9.69
N LYS A 8 6.69 17.30 8.75
CA LYS A 8 6.08 15.97 8.67
C LYS A 8 6.93 15.02 7.83
N VAL A 9 7.11 13.80 8.31
CA VAL A 9 7.81 12.72 7.59
C VAL A 9 6.76 11.75 7.03
N VAL A 10 6.85 11.49 5.73
CA VAL A 10 5.90 10.66 4.99
C VAL A 10 6.63 9.52 4.29
N LEU A 11 6.22 8.28 4.52
CA LEU A 11 6.71 7.09 3.81
C LEU A 11 5.65 6.63 2.80
N ILE A 12 6.04 6.49 1.52
CA ILE A 12 5.13 6.11 0.43
C ILE A 12 5.66 4.90 -0.31
N THR A 13 4.93 3.79 -0.31
CA THR A 13 5.30 2.61 -1.08
C THR A 13 4.87 2.75 -2.55
N GLY A 14 5.73 2.30 -3.49
CA GLY A 14 5.45 2.38 -4.92
C GLY A 14 5.45 3.81 -5.48
N ALA A 15 6.35 4.67 -4.99
CA ALA A 15 6.40 6.09 -5.29
C ALA A 15 7.05 6.47 -6.64
N THR A 16 7.40 5.49 -7.49
CA THR A 16 8.09 5.77 -8.78
C THR A 16 7.18 5.78 -10.00
N ALA A 17 5.87 5.59 -9.84
CA ALA A 17 4.92 5.61 -10.94
C ALA A 17 3.49 5.91 -10.48
N GLY A 18 2.64 6.31 -11.43
CA GLY A 18 1.21 6.45 -11.23
C GLY A 18 0.84 7.35 -10.07
N ILE A 19 -0.16 6.92 -9.29
CA ILE A 19 -0.68 7.72 -8.17
C ILE A 19 0.33 7.91 -7.03
N GLY A 20 1.22 6.93 -6.78
CA GLY A 20 2.27 7.04 -5.78
C GLY A 20 3.29 8.13 -6.09
N LEU A 21 3.69 8.25 -7.36
CA LEU A 21 4.57 9.34 -7.84
C LEU A 21 3.91 10.71 -7.63
N VAL A 22 2.66 10.85 -8.05
CA VAL A 22 1.93 12.12 -7.89
C VAL A 22 1.76 12.47 -6.42
N THR A 23 1.41 11.49 -5.58
CA THR A 23 1.30 11.69 -4.12
C THR A 23 2.62 12.15 -3.52
N ALA A 24 3.74 11.52 -3.90
CA ALA A 24 5.08 11.91 -3.43
C ALA A 24 5.43 13.35 -3.83
N ARG A 25 5.18 13.71 -5.10
CA ARG A 25 5.42 15.05 -5.64
C ARG A 25 4.60 16.11 -4.89
N GLU A 26 3.31 15.88 -4.73
CA GLU A 26 2.43 16.88 -4.13
C GLU A 26 2.66 17.04 -2.61
N LEU A 27 2.93 15.95 -1.87
CA LEU A 27 3.26 16.06 -0.45
C LEU A 27 4.63 16.73 -0.24
N ALA A 28 5.60 16.49 -1.11
CA ALA A 28 6.85 17.22 -1.11
C ALA A 28 6.65 18.73 -1.40
N ARG A 29 5.78 19.08 -2.35
CA ARG A 29 5.39 20.47 -2.63
C ARG A 29 4.73 21.16 -1.43
N LEU A 30 4.00 20.40 -0.61
CA LEU A 30 3.39 20.88 0.63
C LEU A 30 4.38 20.98 1.81
N GLY A 31 5.66 20.68 1.60
CA GLY A 31 6.73 20.85 2.58
C GLY A 31 7.03 19.61 3.43
N ALA A 32 6.48 18.45 3.10
CA ALA A 32 6.81 17.19 3.80
C ALA A 32 8.23 16.71 3.46
N THR A 33 8.89 16.07 4.41
CA THR A 33 10.00 15.16 4.14
C THR A 33 9.43 13.85 3.59
N VAL A 34 9.53 13.66 2.28
CA VAL A 34 8.98 12.47 1.62
C VAL A 34 10.04 11.41 1.40
N VAL A 35 9.76 10.20 1.85
CA VAL A 35 10.55 9.00 1.62
C VAL A 35 9.74 8.05 0.74
N GLY A 36 10.18 7.85 -0.49
CA GLY A 36 9.58 6.91 -1.42
C GLY A 36 10.20 5.52 -1.27
N VAL A 37 9.41 4.47 -1.46
CA VAL A 37 9.93 3.10 -1.60
C VAL A 37 9.86 2.69 -3.06
N ALA A 38 10.96 2.19 -3.59
CA ALA A 38 11.11 1.76 -4.98
C ALA A 38 11.85 0.43 -5.08
N ARG A 39 11.56 -0.35 -6.13
CA ARG A 39 12.29 -1.58 -6.43
C ARG A 39 13.53 -1.33 -7.31
N ASN A 40 13.46 -0.34 -8.20
CA ASN A 40 14.53 -0.04 -9.15
C ASN A 40 15.24 1.27 -8.77
N PRO A 41 16.55 1.23 -8.41
CA PRO A 41 17.30 2.40 -7.96
C PRO A 41 17.50 3.46 -9.05
N GLN A 42 17.68 3.05 -10.31
CA GLN A 42 17.86 4.00 -11.43
C GLN A 42 16.58 4.80 -11.66
N LYS A 43 15.41 4.12 -11.65
CA LYS A 43 14.12 4.79 -11.76
C LYS A 43 13.83 5.69 -10.56
N ALA A 44 14.23 5.28 -9.35
CA ALA A 44 14.11 6.10 -8.16
C ALA A 44 14.89 7.41 -8.28
N ALA A 45 16.16 7.34 -8.73
CA ALA A 45 16.99 8.51 -8.96
C ALA A 45 16.38 9.45 -10.02
N GLN A 46 15.91 8.92 -11.15
CA GLN A 46 15.24 9.70 -12.19
C GLN A 46 14.00 10.44 -11.66
N VAL A 47 13.17 9.74 -10.87
CA VAL A 47 11.95 10.32 -10.29
C VAL A 47 12.27 11.37 -9.23
N ALA A 48 13.28 11.14 -8.40
CA ALA A 48 13.73 12.16 -7.43
C ALA A 48 14.16 13.46 -8.12
N GLU A 49 14.93 13.34 -9.21
CA GLU A 49 15.37 14.50 -9.99
C GLU A 49 14.20 15.18 -10.69
N GLN A 50 13.26 14.43 -11.26
CA GLN A 50 12.06 15.01 -11.85
C GLN A 50 11.24 15.80 -10.81
N ILE A 51 11.00 15.23 -9.62
CA ILE A 51 10.26 15.93 -8.58
C ILE A 51 11.01 17.19 -8.14
N ARG A 52 12.34 17.13 -8.01
CA ARG A 52 13.17 18.27 -7.69
C ARG A 52 13.06 19.39 -8.73
N ALA A 53 13.11 19.04 -10.01
CA ALA A 53 12.93 19.97 -11.11
C ALA A 53 11.54 20.62 -11.12
N ASP A 54 10.49 19.82 -10.86
CA ASP A 54 9.09 20.27 -10.91
C ASP A 54 8.67 21.11 -9.69
N THR A 55 9.28 20.88 -8.51
CA THR A 55 8.79 21.43 -7.24
C THR A 55 9.83 22.18 -6.42
N GLY A 56 11.11 22.00 -6.72
CA GLY A 56 12.22 22.44 -5.87
C GLY A 56 12.43 21.59 -4.62
N ALA A 57 11.55 20.63 -4.34
CA ALA A 57 11.63 19.77 -3.16
C ALA A 57 12.41 18.48 -3.44
N THR A 58 13.09 17.95 -2.41
CA THR A 58 13.82 16.68 -2.49
C THR A 58 12.96 15.54 -1.97
N VAL A 59 12.90 14.44 -2.72
CA VAL A 59 12.31 13.17 -2.28
C VAL A 59 13.44 12.15 -2.14
N HIS A 60 13.53 11.52 -0.98
CA HIS A 60 14.47 10.43 -0.73
C HIS A 60 13.85 9.08 -1.12
N PHE A 61 14.67 8.12 -1.54
CA PHE A 61 14.19 6.79 -1.88
C PHE A 61 14.95 5.72 -1.11
N LEU A 62 14.19 4.79 -0.51
CA LEU A 62 14.70 3.52 -0.01
C LEU A 62 14.38 2.43 -1.05
N ILE A 63 15.32 1.52 -1.25
CA ILE A 63 15.20 0.49 -2.26
C ILE A 63 14.83 -0.83 -1.59
N ALA A 64 13.67 -1.38 -1.95
CA ALA A 64 13.20 -2.68 -1.46
C ALA A 64 12.23 -3.33 -2.45
N ASP A 65 12.30 -4.65 -2.58
CA ASP A 65 11.25 -5.45 -3.22
C ASP A 65 10.22 -5.87 -2.17
N LEU A 66 9.06 -5.22 -2.21
CA LEU A 66 7.99 -5.46 -1.24
C LEU A 66 7.29 -6.83 -1.40
N SER A 67 7.64 -7.61 -2.42
CA SER A 67 7.20 -8.99 -2.53
C SER A 67 8.03 -9.96 -1.65
N SER A 68 9.14 -9.50 -1.08
CA SER A 68 9.97 -10.25 -0.13
C SER A 68 9.77 -9.73 1.29
N LEU A 69 9.37 -10.61 2.20
CA LEU A 69 9.17 -10.27 3.61
C LEU A 69 10.50 -9.85 4.28
N ALA A 70 11.61 -10.46 3.90
CA ALA A 70 12.94 -10.07 4.39
C ALA A 70 13.30 -8.64 3.98
N GLU A 71 13.00 -8.27 2.73
CA GLU A 71 13.23 -6.91 2.23
C GLU A 71 12.30 -5.88 2.91
N VAL A 72 11.05 -6.25 3.22
CA VAL A 72 10.14 -5.39 3.99
C VAL A 72 10.69 -5.13 5.41
N ARG A 73 11.27 -6.16 6.07
CA ARG A 73 11.91 -5.99 7.38
C ARG A 73 13.13 -5.09 7.29
N ARG A 74 14.02 -5.37 6.34
CA ARG A 74 15.21 -4.54 6.10
C ARG A 74 14.83 -3.07 5.84
N LEU A 75 13.79 -2.84 5.04
CA LEU A 75 13.25 -1.51 4.76
C LEU A 75 12.78 -0.80 6.03
N ALA A 76 12.02 -1.49 6.88
CA ALA A 76 11.52 -0.91 8.13
C ALA A 76 12.68 -0.55 9.09
N ASP A 77 13.69 -1.41 9.19
CA ASP A 77 14.87 -1.16 10.00
C ASP A 77 15.73 -0.01 9.45
N GLU A 78 15.90 0.04 8.12
CA GLU A 78 16.61 1.12 7.46
C GLU A 78 15.89 2.45 7.67
N PHE A 79 14.56 2.48 7.53
CA PHE A 79 13.77 3.66 7.80
C PHE A 79 13.92 4.14 9.26
N LYS A 80 13.79 3.24 10.24
CA LYS A 80 13.95 3.58 11.68
C LYS A 80 15.35 4.07 12.04
N ARG A 81 16.39 3.63 11.33
CA ARG A 81 17.76 4.16 11.53
C ARG A 81 17.93 5.59 11.01
N GLN A 82 17.22 5.95 9.93
CA GLN A 82 17.39 7.25 9.27
C GLN A 82 16.41 8.31 9.78
N TYR A 83 15.23 7.90 10.25
CA TYR A 83 14.14 8.79 10.65
C TYR A 83 13.63 8.46 12.04
N SER A 84 13.60 9.48 12.91
CA SER A 84 13.11 9.34 14.29
C SER A 84 11.59 9.55 14.41
N ARG A 85 10.89 9.84 13.32
CA ARG A 85 9.43 10.03 13.27
C ARG A 85 8.83 9.55 11.96
N LEU A 86 7.56 9.19 12.01
CA LEU A 86 6.73 8.88 10.85
C LEU A 86 5.32 9.42 11.08
N ASP A 87 4.98 10.50 10.40
CA ASP A 87 3.66 11.14 10.53
C ASP A 87 2.62 10.53 9.60
N VAL A 88 3.03 10.07 8.42
CA VAL A 88 2.12 9.46 7.45
C VAL A 88 2.77 8.24 6.78
N LEU A 89 2.10 7.10 6.86
CA LEU A 89 2.42 5.91 6.08
C LEU A 89 1.39 5.73 4.97
N VAL A 90 1.83 5.75 3.71
CA VAL A 90 0.99 5.49 2.54
C VAL A 90 1.36 4.12 1.95
N ASN A 91 0.58 3.12 2.27
CA ASN A 91 0.64 1.80 1.66
C ASN A 91 -0.05 1.85 0.29
N ASN A 92 0.73 2.06 -0.77
CA ASN A 92 0.24 2.30 -2.12
C ASN A 92 0.72 1.25 -3.14
N ALA A 93 1.88 0.63 -2.94
CA ALA A 93 2.42 -0.35 -3.87
C ALA A 93 1.43 -1.49 -4.13
N GLY A 94 1.31 -1.90 -5.37
CA GLY A 94 0.43 -3.02 -5.72
C GLY A 94 0.49 -3.37 -7.20
N ALA A 95 0.13 -4.62 -7.50
CA ALA A 95 0.07 -5.14 -8.86
C ALA A 95 -1.12 -6.11 -9.01
N VAL A 96 -1.41 -6.44 -10.26
CA VAL A 96 -2.27 -7.56 -10.64
C VAL A 96 -1.46 -8.51 -11.51
N ASN A 97 -1.44 -9.80 -11.16
CA ASN A 97 -0.80 -10.85 -11.95
C ASN A 97 -1.89 -11.80 -12.45
N MET A 98 -1.97 -11.97 -13.77
CA MET A 98 -3.01 -12.80 -14.38
C MET A 98 -2.71 -14.29 -14.31
N THR A 99 -1.43 -14.64 -14.15
CA THR A 99 -0.95 -15.99 -13.89
C THR A 99 -0.42 -16.07 -12.48
N ARG A 100 -0.64 -17.21 -11.81
CA ARG A 100 -0.12 -17.43 -10.47
C ARG A 100 1.41 -17.45 -10.49
N GLN A 101 2.00 -16.63 -9.65
CA GLN A 101 3.44 -16.57 -9.39
C GLN A 101 3.67 -16.65 -7.88
N GLU A 102 4.81 -17.19 -7.49
CA GLU A 102 5.21 -17.24 -6.08
C GLU A 102 6.37 -16.28 -5.81
N THR A 103 6.36 -15.70 -4.63
CA THR A 103 7.47 -14.92 -4.10
C THR A 103 8.60 -15.82 -3.63
N VAL A 104 9.74 -15.22 -3.29
CA VAL A 104 10.87 -15.93 -2.66
C VAL A 104 10.51 -16.57 -1.31
N ASP A 105 9.44 -16.05 -0.66
CA ASP A 105 8.89 -16.57 0.60
C ASP A 105 7.86 -17.70 0.37
N GLY A 106 7.55 -18.05 -0.90
CA GLY A 106 6.60 -19.11 -1.28
C GLY A 106 5.12 -18.70 -1.21
N TYR A 107 4.82 -17.40 -1.18
CA TYR A 107 3.45 -16.88 -1.19
C TYR A 107 3.01 -16.44 -2.58
N GLU A 108 1.69 -16.42 -2.84
CA GLU A 108 1.14 -15.88 -4.08
C GLU A 108 1.50 -14.39 -4.19
N LEU A 109 2.06 -14.01 -5.33
CA LEU A 109 2.70 -12.71 -5.55
C LEU A 109 1.74 -11.52 -5.37
N THR A 110 0.49 -11.63 -5.85
CA THR A 110 -0.48 -10.52 -5.73
C THR A 110 -0.90 -10.31 -4.27
N PHE A 111 -1.17 -11.39 -3.53
CA PHE A 111 -1.53 -11.32 -2.13
C PHE A 111 -0.36 -10.84 -1.26
N ALA A 112 0.84 -11.37 -1.52
CA ALA A 112 2.05 -10.96 -0.82
C ALA A 112 2.36 -9.46 -1.00
N LEU A 113 2.40 -9.00 -2.26
CA LEU A 113 2.73 -7.61 -2.56
C LEU A 113 1.63 -6.63 -2.13
N ASN A 114 0.34 -6.97 -2.35
CA ASN A 114 -0.74 -6.02 -2.13
C ASN A 114 -1.22 -5.99 -0.68
N HIS A 115 -1.05 -7.09 0.08
CA HIS A 115 -1.59 -7.21 1.44
C HIS A 115 -0.53 -7.53 2.49
N LEU A 116 0.25 -8.63 2.35
CA LEU A 116 1.21 -9.01 3.38
C LEU A 116 2.29 -7.94 3.58
N SER A 117 2.73 -7.28 2.49
CA SER A 117 3.68 -6.17 2.60
C SER A 117 3.11 -4.98 3.38
N TYR A 118 1.84 -4.63 3.18
CA TYR A 118 1.16 -3.57 3.93
C TYR A 118 1.06 -3.92 5.40
N PHE A 119 0.61 -5.15 5.68
CA PHE A 119 0.50 -5.66 7.03
C PHE A 119 1.84 -5.61 7.76
N LEU A 120 2.87 -6.24 7.18
CA LEU A 120 4.19 -6.34 7.81
C LEU A 120 4.86 -4.98 7.98
N LEU A 121 4.90 -4.15 6.92
CA LEU A 121 5.52 -2.82 7.01
C LEU A 121 4.82 -1.96 8.07
N THR A 122 3.49 -1.98 8.11
CA THR A 122 2.72 -1.22 9.09
C THR A 122 3.02 -1.70 10.51
N THR A 123 2.99 -3.00 10.76
CA THR A 123 3.24 -3.55 12.11
C THR A 123 4.66 -3.28 12.59
N LEU A 124 5.66 -3.34 11.72
CA LEU A 124 7.06 -3.04 12.05
C LEU A 124 7.31 -1.56 12.35
N LEU A 125 6.50 -0.65 11.76
CA LEU A 125 6.62 0.80 11.97
C LEU A 125 5.62 1.36 13.00
N LEU A 126 4.81 0.50 13.61
CA LEU A 126 3.68 0.92 14.44
C LEU A 126 4.11 1.70 15.69
N ASP A 127 5.20 1.30 16.34
CA ASP A 127 5.70 2.01 17.51
C ASP A 127 6.21 3.41 17.16
N LEU A 128 6.86 3.55 15.99
CA LEU A 128 7.29 4.85 15.50
C LEU A 128 6.09 5.74 15.13
N LEU A 129 5.04 5.17 14.53
CA LEU A 129 3.79 5.88 14.24
C LEU A 129 3.10 6.35 15.54
N LYS A 130 3.03 5.50 16.56
CA LYS A 130 2.49 5.86 17.88
C LYS A 130 3.31 6.98 18.54
N ALA A 131 4.62 6.88 18.50
CA ALA A 131 5.51 7.91 19.05
C ALA A 131 5.42 9.24 18.30
N SER A 132 4.97 9.22 17.05
CA SER A 132 4.80 10.39 16.17
C SER A 132 3.37 10.95 16.17
N ALA A 133 2.49 10.43 17.01
CA ALA A 133 1.08 10.85 17.03
C ALA A 133 0.92 12.37 17.25
N PRO A 134 -0.07 13.02 16.58
CA PRO A 134 -1.04 12.43 15.67
C PRO A 134 -0.42 12.01 14.34
N SER A 135 -0.63 10.74 13.96
CA SER A 135 -0.10 10.14 12.74
C SER A 135 -1.19 9.39 11.96
N ARG A 136 -0.90 9.11 10.68
CA ARG A 136 -1.90 8.60 9.75
C ARG A 136 -1.38 7.41 8.96
N ILE A 137 -2.21 6.38 8.79
CA ILE A 137 -1.96 5.23 7.92
C ILE A 137 -3.02 5.25 6.81
N ILE A 138 -2.57 5.15 5.56
CA ILE A 138 -3.43 5.20 4.38
C ILE A 138 -3.22 3.94 3.57
N ASN A 139 -4.24 3.10 3.46
CA ASN A 139 -4.19 1.84 2.73
C ASN A 139 -4.92 1.93 1.40
N VAL A 140 -4.20 1.77 0.30
CA VAL A 140 -4.78 1.82 -1.04
C VAL A 140 -5.46 0.50 -1.38
N SER A 141 -6.79 0.56 -1.46
CA SER A 141 -7.64 -0.50 -1.96
C SER A 141 -8.04 -0.24 -3.43
N SER A 142 -9.14 -0.82 -3.88
CA SER A 142 -9.68 -0.68 -5.23
C SER A 142 -11.18 -0.91 -5.22
N ASN A 143 -11.88 -0.40 -6.23
CA ASN A 143 -13.27 -0.77 -6.47
C ASN A 143 -13.42 -2.28 -6.77
N ALA A 144 -12.37 -2.96 -7.22
CA ALA A 144 -12.34 -4.41 -7.40
C ALA A 144 -12.63 -5.18 -6.10
N ALA A 145 -12.39 -4.58 -4.93
CA ALA A 145 -12.76 -5.17 -3.64
C ALA A 145 -14.26 -5.51 -3.52
N ARG A 146 -15.14 -4.86 -4.31
CA ARG A 146 -16.60 -5.16 -4.33
C ARG A 146 -16.91 -6.57 -4.83
N GLY A 147 -16.08 -7.13 -5.71
CA GLY A 147 -16.17 -8.52 -6.16
C GLY A 147 -15.26 -9.48 -5.38
N GLY A 148 -14.56 -8.97 -4.37
CA GLY A 148 -13.63 -9.74 -3.56
C GLY A 148 -14.34 -10.62 -2.53
N ARG A 149 -13.71 -11.75 -2.22
CA ARG A 149 -14.03 -12.64 -1.11
C ARG A 149 -12.72 -13.15 -0.52
N ILE A 150 -12.64 -13.26 0.79
CA ILE A 150 -11.48 -13.86 1.44
C ILE A 150 -11.70 -15.38 1.46
N ASN A 151 -10.91 -16.08 0.68
CA ASN A 151 -10.91 -17.53 0.66
C ASN A 151 -9.88 -18.08 1.66
N PHE A 152 -10.24 -18.18 2.92
CA PHE A 152 -9.33 -18.63 3.97
C PHE A 152 -8.82 -20.07 3.78
N ASP A 153 -9.53 -20.89 3.01
CA ASP A 153 -9.12 -22.27 2.73
C ASP A 153 -8.10 -22.36 1.58
N ASP A 154 -7.98 -21.29 0.79
CA ASP A 154 -7.04 -21.20 -0.33
C ASP A 154 -6.71 -19.73 -0.67
N LEU A 155 -6.15 -19.00 0.31
CA LEU A 155 -5.75 -17.58 0.15
C LEU A 155 -4.78 -17.37 -1.01
N GLU A 156 -3.99 -18.38 -1.32
CA GLU A 156 -2.93 -18.35 -2.31
C GLU A 156 -3.38 -18.87 -3.70
N GLY A 157 -4.62 -19.29 -3.87
CA GLY A 157 -5.14 -19.81 -5.15
C GLY A 157 -4.40 -21.04 -5.67
N ARG A 158 -3.97 -21.95 -4.77
CA ARG A 158 -3.25 -23.18 -5.15
C ARG A 158 -4.14 -24.20 -5.85
N ARG A 159 -5.42 -24.23 -5.50
CA ARG A 159 -6.42 -25.15 -6.09
C ARG A 159 -7.08 -24.59 -7.34
N GLY A 160 -7.04 -23.27 -7.54
CA GLY A 160 -7.61 -22.61 -8.70
C GLY A 160 -7.32 -21.12 -8.67
N TYR A 161 -6.60 -20.61 -9.67
CA TYR A 161 -6.16 -19.24 -9.73
C TYR A 161 -6.95 -18.42 -10.72
N SER A 162 -7.41 -17.26 -10.27
CA SER A 162 -7.92 -16.17 -11.10
C SER A 162 -7.20 -14.89 -10.74
N GLY A 163 -6.49 -14.27 -11.68
CA GLY A 163 -5.74 -13.06 -11.42
C GLY A 163 -6.60 -11.91 -10.91
N PHE A 164 -7.81 -11.73 -11.48
CA PHE A 164 -8.77 -10.75 -10.96
C PHE A 164 -9.35 -11.15 -9.60
N GLY A 165 -9.55 -12.45 -9.35
CA GLY A 165 -9.99 -12.96 -8.06
C GLY A 165 -8.94 -12.69 -6.97
N ALA A 166 -7.67 -13.02 -7.23
CA ALA A 166 -6.55 -12.77 -6.32
C ALA A 166 -6.38 -11.25 -6.04
N TYR A 167 -6.47 -10.43 -7.09
CA TYR A 167 -6.45 -8.98 -6.94
C TYR A 167 -7.61 -8.45 -6.11
N SER A 168 -8.84 -8.87 -6.41
CA SER A 168 -10.04 -8.43 -5.67
C SER A 168 -9.98 -8.85 -4.21
N GLN A 169 -9.53 -10.08 -3.93
CA GLN A 169 -9.27 -10.59 -2.59
C GLN A 169 -8.25 -9.72 -1.86
N SER A 170 -7.09 -9.43 -2.47
CA SER A 170 -6.05 -8.63 -1.85
C SER A 170 -6.52 -7.20 -1.53
N LYS A 171 -7.40 -6.62 -2.37
CA LYS A 171 -7.95 -5.27 -2.14
C LYS A 171 -9.07 -5.24 -1.10
N LEU A 172 -9.86 -6.32 -0.97
CA LEU A 172 -10.77 -6.50 0.15
C LEU A 172 -9.98 -6.69 1.46
N ALA A 173 -8.92 -7.50 1.44
CA ALA A 173 -8.04 -7.71 2.58
C ALA A 173 -7.48 -6.40 3.14
N ASN A 174 -7.14 -5.44 2.27
CA ASN A 174 -6.66 -4.12 2.71
C ASN A 174 -7.73 -3.30 3.44
N ILE A 175 -9.01 -3.44 3.10
CA ILE A 175 -10.10 -2.75 3.82
C ILE A 175 -10.35 -3.43 5.17
N LEU A 176 -10.43 -4.77 5.21
CA LEU A 176 -10.57 -5.54 6.45
C LEU A 176 -9.42 -5.25 7.42
N PHE A 177 -8.19 -5.24 6.92
CA PHE A 177 -7.00 -4.85 7.69
C PHE A 177 -7.11 -3.43 8.24
N THR A 178 -7.57 -2.47 7.44
CA THR A 178 -7.78 -1.08 7.86
C THR A 178 -8.76 -0.99 9.02
N PHE A 179 -9.89 -1.67 8.92
CA PHE A 179 -10.94 -1.61 9.94
C PHE A 179 -10.52 -2.32 11.24
N GLU A 180 -9.84 -3.46 11.14
CA GLU A 180 -9.29 -4.15 12.31
C GLU A 180 -8.18 -3.35 12.97
N LEU A 181 -7.26 -2.79 12.20
CA LEU A 181 -6.19 -1.96 12.72
C LEU A 181 -6.74 -0.70 13.41
N ALA A 182 -7.80 -0.08 12.87
CA ALA A 182 -8.45 1.06 13.50
C ALA A 182 -9.00 0.72 14.89
N ARG A 183 -9.61 -0.47 15.07
CA ARG A 183 -10.07 -0.96 16.38
C ARG A 183 -8.91 -1.13 17.35
N ARG A 184 -7.80 -1.70 16.88
CA ARG A 184 -6.60 -1.96 17.70
C ARG A 184 -5.85 -0.70 18.10
N LEU A 185 -6.01 0.39 17.34
CA LEU A 185 -5.33 1.67 17.56
C LEU A 185 -6.16 2.70 18.32
N GLN A 186 -7.32 2.34 18.85
CA GLN A 186 -8.13 3.26 19.63
C GLN A 186 -7.34 3.87 20.78
N GLY A 187 -7.45 5.20 20.95
CA GLY A 187 -6.77 5.95 22.00
C GLY A 187 -5.27 6.22 21.79
N THR A 188 -4.66 5.72 20.69
CA THR A 188 -3.21 5.91 20.44
C THR A 188 -2.86 7.21 19.70
N GLY A 189 -3.86 7.92 19.16
CA GLY A 189 -3.62 9.08 18.29
C GLY A 189 -3.20 8.73 16.86
N VAL A 190 -3.10 7.43 16.51
CA VAL A 190 -2.85 6.96 15.15
C VAL A 190 -4.17 6.69 14.45
N THR A 191 -4.40 7.29 13.30
CA THR A 191 -5.57 7.02 12.47
C THR A 191 -5.22 6.13 11.29
N VAL A 192 -6.16 5.28 10.86
CA VAL A 192 -5.98 4.43 9.69
C VAL A 192 -7.23 4.41 8.83
N ASN A 193 -7.08 4.70 7.54
CA ASN A 193 -8.19 4.75 6.59
C ASN A 193 -7.81 4.04 5.29
N ALA A 194 -8.81 3.44 4.64
CA ALA A 194 -8.68 2.87 3.32
C ALA A 194 -9.28 3.79 2.26
N LEU A 195 -8.77 3.69 1.04
CA LEU A 195 -9.36 4.39 -0.10
C LEU A 195 -9.36 3.53 -1.35
N HIS A 196 -10.19 3.92 -2.32
CA HIS A 196 -10.01 3.53 -3.71
C HIS A 196 -9.82 4.79 -4.58
N PRO A 197 -8.80 4.78 -5.47
CA PRO A 197 -8.39 5.98 -6.22
C PRO A 197 -9.27 6.29 -7.45
N GLY A 198 -10.30 5.49 -7.71
CA GLY A 198 -11.00 5.50 -8.99
C GLY A 198 -10.32 4.56 -10.01
N PHE A 199 -10.81 4.55 -11.24
CA PHE A 199 -10.18 3.83 -12.34
C PHE A 199 -9.11 4.73 -12.96
N VAL A 200 -7.84 4.48 -12.64
CA VAL A 200 -6.71 5.35 -13.01
C VAL A 200 -5.90 4.75 -14.16
N ALA A 201 -5.55 5.58 -15.14
CA ALA A 201 -4.60 5.22 -16.20
C ALA A 201 -3.18 5.13 -15.63
N THR A 202 -2.79 3.96 -15.16
CA THR A 202 -1.43 3.67 -14.68
C THR A 202 -0.85 2.49 -15.45
N ASN A 203 0.44 2.22 -15.29
CA ASN A 203 1.09 1.00 -15.82
C ASN A 203 0.59 -0.29 -15.15
N PHE A 204 -0.57 -0.23 -14.53
CA PHE A 204 -1.19 -1.32 -13.81
C PHE A 204 -1.58 -2.45 -14.79
N GLY A 205 -1.11 -3.66 -14.53
CA GLY A 205 -1.36 -4.80 -15.43
C GLY A 205 -0.38 -4.96 -16.60
N HIS A 206 0.59 -4.07 -16.78
CA HIS A 206 1.60 -4.18 -17.85
C HIS A 206 2.60 -5.34 -17.68
N ASN A 207 2.61 -5.96 -16.51
CA ASN A 207 3.45 -7.15 -16.22
C ASN A 207 2.94 -8.43 -16.92
N ASN A 208 1.76 -8.37 -17.56
CA ASN A 208 1.06 -9.54 -18.08
C ASN A 208 1.21 -9.65 -19.60
N GLY A 209 2.18 -9.47 -20.30
CA GLY A 209 2.43 -9.62 -21.75
C GLY A 209 1.25 -10.01 -22.69
N GLY A 210 1.36 -9.80 -24.00
CA GLY A 210 0.40 -10.28 -25.01
C GLY A 210 -0.78 -9.33 -25.33
N LEU A 211 -1.75 -9.85 -26.10
CA LEU A 211 -2.94 -9.14 -26.62
C LEU A 211 -3.79 -8.46 -25.52
N MET A 212 -3.78 -9.00 -24.31
CA MET A 212 -4.50 -8.46 -23.15
C MET A 212 -3.95 -7.10 -22.70
N THR A 213 -2.64 -6.89 -22.82
CA THR A 213 -2.00 -5.60 -22.54
C THR A 213 -2.51 -4.51 -23.49
N THR A 214 -2.79 -4.86 -24.74
CA THR A 214 -3.33 -3.93 -25.76
C THR A 214 -4.77 -3.55 -25.43
N GLY A 215 -5.61 -4.51 -25.02
CA GLY A 215 -6.99 -4.25 -24.60
C GLY A 215 -7.07 -3.37 -23.35
N ILE A 216 -6.25 -3.65 -22.36
CA ILE A 216 -6.16 -2.84 -21.13
C ILE A 216 -5.70 -1.41 -21.46
N ARG A 217 -4.71 -1.23 -22.34
CA ARG A 217 -4.24 0.10 -22.79
C ARG A 217 -5.34 0.90 -23.49
N LEU A 218 -6.16 0.25 -24.30
CA LEU A 218 -7.24 0.93 -25.02
C LEU A 218 -8.33 1.41 -24.05
N VAL A 219 -8.74 0.58 -23.09
CA VAL A 219 -9.71 0.95 -22.05
C VAL A 219 -9.15 2.04 -21.14
N GLN A 220 -7.88 1.96 -20.74
CA GLN A 220 -7.21 2.99 -19.94
C GLN A 220 -7.16 4.35 -20.66
N ARG A 221 -7.02 4.36 -21.99
CA ARG A 221 -6.93 5.60 -22.77
C ARG A 221 -8.23 6.40 -22.81
N PHE A 222 -9.39 5.73 -22.70
CA PHE A 222 -10.70 6.37 -22.89
C PHE A 222 -11.52 6.52 -21.60
N ALA A 223 -11.27 5.68 -20.57
CA ALA A 223 -12.12 5.63 -19.38
C ALA A 223 -11.38 5.88 -18.06
N ALA A 224 -10.03 5.91 -18.07
CA ALA A 224 -9.27 6.02 -16.85
C ALA A 224 -9.01 7.48 -16.46
N LEU A 225 -9.08 7.74 -15.16
CA LEU A 225 -8.69 9.02 -14.55
C LEU A 225 -7.20 9.29 -14.78
N LYS A 226 -6.84 10.57 -14.95
CA LYS A 226 -5.43 10.98 -14.92
C LYS A 226 -4.83 10.66 -13.54
N PRO A 227 -3.52 10.33 -13.45
CA PRO A 227 -2.85 10.04 -12.17
C PRO A 227 -3.07 11.12 -11.10
N ASP A 228 -3.12 12.40 -11.48
CA ASP A 228 -3.39 13.52 -10.57
C ASP A 228 -4.76 13.40 -9.89
N GLN A 229 -5.80 13.04 -10.65
CA GLN A 229 -7.14 12.83 -10.11
C GLN A 229 -7.20 11.58 -9.21
N GLY A 230 -6.44 10.53 -9.57
CA GLY A 230 -6.33 9.30 -8.76
C GLY A 230 -5.61 9.51 -7.43
N ALA A 231 -4.61 10.38 -7.40
CA ALA A 231 -3.84 10.69 -6.20
C ALA A 231 -4.59 11.62 -5.22
N ALA A 232 -5.60 12.35 -5.67
CA ALA A 232 -6.28 13.38 -4.87
C ALA A 232 -6.76 12.87 -3.51
N THR A 233 -7.35 11.66 -3.45
CA THR A 233 -7.83 11.09 -2.17
C THR A 233 -6.69 10.70 -1.23
N GLN A 234 -5.55 10.23 -1.77
CA GLN A 234 -4.36 9.94 -0.95
C GLN A 234 -3.78 11.23 -0.35
N ILE A 235 -3.64 12.27 -1.17
CA ILE A 235 -3.13 13.57 -0.76
C ILE A 235 -4.06 14.18 0.31
N TYR A 236 -5.37 14.14 0.08
CA TYR A 236 -6.37 14.61 1.04
C TYR A 236 -6.26 13.90 2.39
N LEU A 237 -6.20 12.56 2.40
CA LEU A 237 -6.06 11.79 3.64
C LEU A 237 -4.71 12.05 4.34
N ALA A 238 -3.65 12.31 3.58
CA ALA A 238 -2.33 12.57 4.13
C ALA A 238 -2.20 13.98 4.73
N SER A 239 -2.82 14.99 4.12
CA SER A 239 -2.50 16.40 4.41
C SER A 239 -3.67 17.25 4.93
N SER A 240 -4.94 16.85 4.68
CA SER A 240 -6.08 17.69 5.06
C SER A 240 -6.31 17.70 6.58
N PRO A 241 -6.55 18.86 7.20
CA PRO A 241 -6.99 18.94 8.59
C PRO A 241 -8.43 18.42 8.79
N GLU A 242 -9.25 18.37 7.73
CA GLU A 242 -10.64 17.90 7.81
C GLU A 242 -10.77 16.41 8.20
N VAL A 243 -9.68 15.64 8.04
CA VAL A 243 -9.65 14.22 8.40
C VAL A 243 -8.82 13.95 9.67
N GLU A 244 -8.52 14.99 10.45
CA GLU A 244 -7.87 14.81 11.74
C GLU A 244 -8.76 14.00 12.68
N GLY A 245 -8.21 12.96 13.30
CA GLY A 245 -8.95 12.04 14.16
C GLY A 245 -9.89 11.07 13.43
N VAL A 246 -10.10 11.22 12.12
CA VAL A 246 -10.96 10.31 11.34
C VAL A 246 -10.23 8.99 11.12
N THR A 247 -10.80 7.88 11.61
CA THR A 247 -10.20 6.55 11.53
C THR A 247 -11.23 5.47 11.22
N GLY A 248 -10.78 4.34 10.64
CA GLY A 248 -11.64 3.20 10.36
C GLY A 248 -12.65 3.44 9.25
N GLN A 249 -12.33 4.32 8.31
CA GLN A 249 -13.25 4.67 7.22
C GLN A 249 -12.68 4.29 5.85
N TYR A 250 -13.61 4.19 4.88
CA TYR A 250 -13.31 3.99 3.48
C TYR A 250 -13.65 5.24 2.68
N PHE A 251 -12.73 5.67 1.81
CA PHE A 251 -12.83 6.92 1.06
C PHE A 251 -12.83 6.70 -0.45
N THR A 252 -13.56 7.57 -1.14
CA THR A 252 -13.46 7.76 -2.59
C THR A 252 -13.72 9.23 -2.93
N LYS A 253 -13.00 9.78 -3.92
CA LYS A 253 -13.15 11.19 -4.33
C LYS A 253 -13.05 12.15 -3.14
N SER A 254 -12.09 11.91 -2.23
CA SER A 254 -11.85 12.71 -1.01
C SER A 254 -13.04 12.82 -0.06
N ARG A 255 -13.95 11.83 -0.05
CA ARG A 255 -15.12 11.78 0.82
C ARG A 255 -15.30 10.39 1.40
N PRO A 256 -15.83 10.25 2.63
CA PRO A 256 -16.26 8.97 3.17
C PRO A 256 -17.27 8.30 2.24
N ALA A 257 -17.14 6.98 2.10
CA ALA A 257 -18.01 6.16 1.26
C ALA A 257 -18.28 4.80 1.90
N LYS A 258 -19.33 4.12 1.46
CA LYS A 258 -19.61 2.74 1.89
C LYS A 258 -18.59 1.79 1.26
N ALA A 259 -17.88 1.06 2.09
CA ALA A 259 -17.05 -0.06 1.68
C ALA A 259 -17.92 -1.22 1.13
N PRO A 260 -17.34 -2.21 0.44
CA PRO A 260 -18.03 -3.48 0.14
C PRO A 260 -18.61 -4.11 1.41
N ALA A 261 -19.77 -4.75 1.30
CA ALA A 261 -20.45 -5.37 2.47
C ALA A 261 -19.55 -6.34 3.23
N ALA A 262 -18.78 -7.17 2.50
CA ALA A 262 -17.83 -8.12 3.10
C ALA A 262 -16.72 -7.46 3.94
N ALA A 263 -16.44 -6.17 3.74
CA ALA A 263 -15.43 -5.46 4.52
C ALA A 263 -15.88 -5.15 5.96
N TYR A 264 -17.17 -5.25 6.24
CA TYR A 264 -17.73 -5.02 7.59
C TYR A 264 -17.83 -6.29 8.43
N ASP A 265 -17.40 -7.44 7.91
CA ASP A 265 -17.35 -8.68 8.67
C ASP A 265 -16.14 -8.64 9.63
N GLU A 266 -16.43 -8.43 10.91
CA GLU A 266 -15.40 -8.34 11.94
C GLU A 266 -14.75 -9.69 12.25
N ALA A 267 -15.48 -10.81 12.07
CA ALA A 267 -14.90 -12.14 12.27
C ALA A 267 -13.86 -12.43 11.19
N ASP A 268 -14.18 -12.13 9.93
CA ASP A 268 -13.23 -12.21 8.81
C ASP A 268 -12.04 -11.25 9.00
N ALA A 269 -12.27 -10.05 9.51
CA ALA A 269 -11.20 -9.09 9.77
C ALA A 269 -10.22 -9.59 10.84
N ARG A 270 -10.71 -10.14 11.95
CA ARG A 270 -9.88 -10.75 13.00
C ARG A 270 -9.14 -11.99 12.49
N ARG A 271 -9.84 -12.89 11.78
CA ARG A 271 -9.23 -14.08 11.18
C ARG A 271 -8.14 -13.73 10.18
N LEU A 272 -8.38 -12.73 9.33
CA LEU A 272 -7.38 -12.25 8.37
C LEU A 272 -6.15 -11.67 9.09
N TRP A 273 -6.34 -10.92 10.16
CA TRP A 273 -5.25 -10.42 10.99
C TRP A 273 -4.37 -11.56 11.49
N GLU A 274 -4.96 -12.56 12.17
CA GLU A 274 -4.23 -13.72 12.70
C GLU A 274 -3.50 -14.52 11.62
N VAL A 275 -4.14 -14.69 10.45
CA VAL A 275 -3.50 -15.37 9.31
C VAL A 275 -2.32 -14.55 8.80
N SER A 276 -2.49 -13.23 8.65
CA SER A 276 -1.41 -12.34 8.21
C SER A 276 -0.24 -12.32 9.21
N GLU A 277 -0.50 -12.31 10.51
CA GLU A 277 0.54 -12.47 11.53
C GLU A 277 1.32 -13.78 11.34
N ARG A 278 0.64 -14.90 11.19
CA ARG A 278 1.31 -16.19 10.97
C ARG A 278 2.11 -16.23 9.67
N MET A 279 1.59 -15.68 8.58
CA MET A 279 2.27 -15.66 7.28
C MET A 279 3.49 -14.73 7.28
N THR A 280 3.45 -13.67 8.08
CA THR A 280 4.53 -12.70 8.17
C THR A 280 5.45 -12.92 9.36
N ALA A 281 5.21 -13.90 10.23
CA ALA A 281 6.14 -14.27 11.29
C ALA A 281 7.50 -14.68 10.71
N GLU A 282 8.59 -14.40 11.44
CA GLU A 282 9.89 -14.92 11.07
C GLU A 282 9.84 -16.44 11.04
N ARG A 283 10.12 -17.02 9.89
CA ARG A 283 10.35 -18.45 9.82
C ARG A 283 11.65 -18.72 10.58
N THR A 284 11.56 -19.22 11.80
CA THR A 284 12.70 -19.88 12.42
C THR A 284 13.18 -20.91 11.40
N SER A 285 14.41 -20.75 10.91
CA SER A 285 15.02 -21.69 9.97
C SER A 285 14.92 -23.08 10.58
N ALA A 286 14.01 -23.90 10.07
CA ALA A 286 14.04 -25.31 10.38
C ALA A 286 15.41 -25.79 9.93
N ALA A 287 16.20 -26.32 10.87
CA ALA A 287 17.47 -26.94 10.58
C ALA A 287 17.27 -27.93 9.41
N PRO A 288 18.19 -28.00 8.43
CA PRO A 288 18.08 -28.98 7.36
C PRO A 288 17.90 -30.36 7.98
N ALA A 289 16.90 -31.10 7.48
CA ALA A 289 16.69 -32.47 7.90
C ALA A 289 18.00 -33.25 7.71
N PRO A 290 18.42 -34.09 8.67
CA PRO A 290 19.64 -34.88 8.49
C PRO A 290 19.48 -35.76 7.25
N THR A 291 20.37 -35.56 6.28
CA THR A 291 20.51 -36.44 5.13
C THR A 291 20.80 -37.84 5.66
N ARG A 292 19.90 -38.79 5.38
CA ARG A 292 20.16 -40.23 5.56
C ARG A 292 20.95 -40.75 4.37
#